data_111f9233f00833218037848d5700a789
#
_entry.id   111f9233f00833218037848d5700a789
#
_cell.length_a   1.000
_cell.length_b   1.000
_cell.length_c   1.000
_cell.angle_alpha   90.00
_cell.angle_beta   90.00
_cell.angle_gamma   90.00
#
_symmetry.space_group_name_H-M   'P 1'
#
loop_
_entity.id
_entity.type
_entity.pdbx_description
1 polymer ?
#
loop_
_entity_poly.entity_id
_entity_poly.type
_entity_poly.pdbx_seq_one_letter_code
_entity_poly.pdbx_strand_id
1 'polypeptide(L)'
;MKKNSFVIYLILTILIFFSFSKSYSEIIVLSKCDHKEDVFLKNEYILNLNELTMTRNYVYNEKTYQKYRTTDLSVKKSNSYVRNIYQEDEKILTLKHGYPQFYTQILFEKDKHDIFIKAVLNDVESISKISTCKKKEKFDQQS
;
A
#
# COMPACT_ATOMS: atom_id res chain seq x y z
N MET A 1 -50.40 25.65 -12.68
CA MET A 1 -49.03 25.25 -13.11
C MET A 1 -47.92 25.42 -12.06
N LYS A 2 -48.19 25.53 -10.76
CA LYS A 2 -47.16 25.67 -9.71
C LYS A 2 -46.79 24.37 -8.97
N LYS A 3 -47.52 23.27 -9.19
CA LYS A 3 -47.27 21.99 -8.49
C LYS A 3 -46.08 21.19 -9.01
N ASN A 4 -45.70 21.30 -10.29
CA ASN A 4 -44.63 20.50 -10.87
C ASN A 4 -43.24 21.01 -10.51
N SER A 5 -43.09 22.32 -10.22
CA SER A 5 -41.79 22.90 -9.86
C SER A 5 -41.29 22.39 -8.49
N PHE A 6 -42.21 22.24 -7.54
CA PHE A 6 -41.87 21.76 -6.19
C PHE A 6 -41.36 20.29 -6.18
N VAL A 7 -42.00 19.44 -6.99
CA VAL A 7 -41.59 18.02 -7.12
C VAL A 7 -40.22 17.89 -7.76
N ILE A 8 -39.90 18.74 -8.76
CA ILE A 8 -38.59 18.75 -9.41
C ILE A 8 -37.52 19.19 -8.43
N TYR A 9 -37.73 20.22 -7.62
CA TYR A 9 -36.77 20.65 -6.59
C TYR A 9 -36.59 19.60 -5.51
N LEU A 10 -37.64 18.89 -5.10
CA LEU A 10 -37.53 17.80 -4.12
C LEU A 10 -36.72 16.63 -4.65
N ILE A 11 -36.91 16.26 -5.91
CA ILE A 11 -36.13 15.18 -6.55
C ILE A 11 -34.66 15.59 -6.71
N LEU A 12 -34.39 16.84 -7.10
CA LEU A 12 -33.01 17.34 -7.21
C LEU A 12 -32.29 17.39 -5.85
N THR A 13 -32.97 17.81 -4.79
CA THR A 13 -32.37 17.80 -3.44
C THR A 13 -32.10 16.39 -2.94
N ILE A 14 -33.00 15.44 -3.19
CA ILE A 14 -32.78 14.02 -2.85
C ILE A 14 -31.58 13.44 -3.63
N LEU A 15 -31.46 13.73 -4.93
CA LEU A 15 -30.32 13.30 -5.75
C LEU A 15 -29.01 13.89 -5.27
N ILE A 16 -28.98 15.14 -4.80
CA ILE A 16 -27.75 15.75 -4.23
C ILE A 16 -27.39 15.08 -2.90
N PHE A 17 -28.36 14.75 -2.05
CA PHE A 17 -28.08 14.04 -0.79
C PHE A 17 -27.60 12.60 -1.00
N PHE A 18 -28.05 11.90 -2.04
CA PHE A 18 -27.55 10.57 -2.37
C PHE A 18 -26.16 10.58 -3.04
N SER A 19 -25.71 11.72 -3.56
CA SER A 19 -24.37 11.87 -4.17
C SER A 19 -23.26 12.03 -3.13
N PHE A 20 -23.57 12.24 -1.85
CA PHE A 20 -22.61 12.09 -0.76
C PHE A 20 -22.45 10.60 -0.39
N SER A 21 -22.05 9.78 -1.36
CA SER A 21 -21.51 8.47 -1.04
C SER A 21 -20.29 8.69 -0.15
N LYS A 22 -20.39 8.24 1.11
CA LYS A 22 -19.25 8.19 2.03
C LYS A 22 -18.10 7.52 1.29
N SER A 23 -17.10 8.28 0.93
CA SER A 23 -15.83 7.74 0.49
C SER A 23 -15.27 6.99 1.69
N TYR A 24 -15.50 5.68 1.76
CA TYR A 24 -14.86 4.86 2.77
C TYR A 24 -13.36 4.89 2.49
N SER A 25 -12.61 5.39 3.44
CA SER A 25 -11.16 5.33 3.43
C SER A 25 -10.76 3.86 3.38
N GLU A 26 -10.27 3.39 2.23
CA GLU A 26 -9.78 2.03 2.13
C GLU A 26 -8.33 1.98 2.57
N ILE A 27 -8.12 1.54 3.82
CA ILE A 27 -6.80 1.27 4.37
C ILE A 27 -6.62 -0.25 4.45
N ILE A 28 -5.62 -0.76 3.73
CA ILE A 28 -5.26 -2.17 3.74
C ILE A 28 -4.02 -2.33 4.61
N VAL A 29 -4.12 -3.12 5.69
CA VAL A 29 -2.98 -3.44 6.54
C VAL A 29 -2.55 -4.87 6.27
N LEU A 30 -1.35 -5.04 5.73
CA LEU A 30 -0.70 -6.31 5.49
C LEU A 30 0.33 -6.56 6.58
N SER A 31 0.08 -7.52 7.44
CA SER A 31 0.94 -7.87 8.58
C SER A 31 1.44 -9.30 8.49
N LYS A 32 2.43 -9.63 9.31
CA LYS A 32 3.05 -10.96 9.34
C LYS A 32 3.46 -11.40 7.93
N CYS A 33 4.16 -10.51 7.24
CA CYS A 33 4.66 -10.77 5.91
C CYS A 33 5.85 -11.71 6.01
N ASP A 34 5.65 -12.97 5.60
CA ASP A 34 6.69 -13.99 5.60
C ASP A 34 7.69 -13.66 4.47
N HIS A 35 8.91 -13.36 4.83
CA HIS A 35 10.00 -13.17 3.89
C HIS A 35 10.69 -14.52 3.65
N LYS A 36 11.18 -14.78 2.42
CA LYS A 36 11.89 -16.02 2.09
C LYS A 36 13.07 -16.32 3.02
N GLU A 37 13.66 -15.27 3.59
CA GLU A 37 14.67 -15.37 4.64
C GLU A 37 14.09 -14.80 5.92
N ASP A 38 14.38 -15.40 7.05
CA ASP A 38 13.98 -14.89 8.37
C ASP A 38 14.80 -13.64 8.74
N VAL A 39 14.50 -12.55 8.01
CA VAL A 39 15.23 -11.27 8.10
C VAL A 39 14.59 -10.34 9.14
N PHE A 40 13.27 -10.41 9.24
CA PHE A 40 12.50 -9.45 10.02
C PHE A 40 11.81 -10.11 11.21
N LEU A 41 11.92 -9.47 12.37
CA LEU A 41 11.07 -9.76 13.53
C LEU A 41 9.63 -9.23 13.32
N LYS A 42 9.51 -8.09 12.62
CA LYS A 42 8.23 -7.48 12.22
C LYS A 42 8.39 -6.92 10.81
N ASN A 43 7.42 -7.15 9.95
CA ASN A 43 7.33 -6.53 8.64
C ASN A 43 5.84 -6.31 8.32
N GLU A 44 5.48 -5.05 8.13
CA GLU A 44 4.10 -4.62 7.96
C GLU A 44 4.02 -3.55 6.86
N TYR A 45 3.00 -3.64 6.01
CA TYR A 45 2.70 -2.64 5.00
C TYR A 45 1.29 -2.09 5.25
N ILE A 46 1.16 -0.78 5.21
CA ILE A 46 -0.10 -0.05 5.34
C ILE A 46 -0.32 0.68 4.02
N LEU A 47 -1.36 0.28 3.28
CA LEU A 47 -1.73 0.89 2.00
C LEU A 47 -2.93 1.80 2.24
N ASN A 48 -2.75 3.10 2.13
CA ASN A 48 -3.83 4.09 2.17
C ASN A 48 -4.20 4.44 0.72
N LEU A 49 -5.31 3.89 0.25
CA LEU A 49 -5.73 4.05 -1.14
C LEU A 49 -6.33 5.43 -1.42
N ASN A 50 -6.76 6.17 -0.40
CA ASN A 50 -7.26 7.54 -0.58
C ASN A 50 -6.12 8.54 -0.74
N GLU A 51 -5.08 8.41 0.09
CA GLU A 51 -3.90 9.27 0.04
C GLU A 51 -2.88 8.80 -0.98
N LEU A 52 -3.12 7.64 -1.60
CA LEU A 52 -2.20 6.97 -2.52
C LEU A 52 -0.79 6.83 -1.92
N THR A 53 -0.75 6.37 -0.67
CA THR A 53 0.51 6.16 0.05
C THR A 53 0.63 4.73 0.59
N MET A 54 1.85 4.25 0.63
CA MET A 54 2.24 3.00 1.29
C MET A 54 3.23 3.33 2.39
N THR A 55 2.94 2.93 3.61
CA THR A 55 3.88 2.96 4.73
C THR A 55 4.40 1.54 4.99
N ARG A 56 5.70 1.37 5.06
CA ARG A 56 6.32 0.12 5.50
C ARG A 56 6.98 0.30 6.85
N ASN A 57 6.59 -0.53 7.80
CA ASN A 57 7.19 -0.61 9.14
C ASN A 57 7.91 -1.96 9.27
N TYR A 58 9.18 -1.96 9.63
CA TYR A 58 9.91 -3.20 9.84
C TYR A 58 10.89 -3.14 11.01
N VAL A 59 11.13 -4.30 11.59
CA VAL A 59 12.13 -4.52 12.63
C VAL A 59 12.97 -5.71 12.21
N TYR A 60 14.27 -5.52 12.09
CA TYR A 60 15.20 -6.63 11.82
C TYR A 60 15.26 -7.60 13.00
N ASN A 61 15.42 -8.90 12.73
CA ASN A 61 15.85 -9.82 13.75
C ASN A 61 17.30 -9.49 14.18
N GLU A 62 17.71 -9.97 15.34
CA GLU A 62 19.02 -9.61 15.91
C GLU A 62 20.18 -10.01 14.99
N LYS A 63 20.15 -11.21 14.45
CA LYS A 63 21.20 -11.73 13.56
C LYS A 63 21.38 -10.85 12.31
N THR A 64 20.29 -10.49 11.68
CA THR A 64 20.30 -9.65 10.46
C THR A 64 20.72 -8.23 10.79
N TYR A 65 20.24 -7.67 11.89
CA TYR A 65 20.64 -6.35 12.34
C TYR A 65 22.14 -6.25 12.58
N GLN A 66 22.72 -7.20 13.30
CA GLN A 66 24.16 -7.21 13.55
C GLN A 66 24.96 -7.37 12.26
N LYS A 67 24.53 -8.24 11.34
CA LYS A 67 25.15 -8.40 10.03
C LYS A 67 25.20 -7.08 9.24
N TYR A 68 24.11 -6.35 9.17
CA TYR A 68 24.07 -5.09 8.42
C TYR A 68 24.85 -3.98 9.13
N ARG A 69 24.80 -3.92 10.44
CA ARG A 69 25.52 -2.92 11.23
C ARG A 69 27.04 -3.04 11.11
N THR A 70 27.57 -4.23 10.84
CA THR A 70 29.03 -4.41 10.59
C THR A 70 29.49 -3.74 9.30
N THR A 71 28.60 -3.58 8.32
CA THR A 71 28.91 -2.96 7.02
C THR A 71 28.50 -1.49 6.97
N ASP A 72 27.47 -1.11 7.73
CA ASP A 72 26.95 0.25 7.78
C ASP A 72 26.43 0.57 9.20
N LEU A 73 27.16 1.41 9.92
CA LEU A 73 26.85 1.83 11.28
C LEU A 73 25.56 2.68 11.38
N SER A 74 25.08 3.22 10.27
CA SER A 74 23.84 4.03 10.22
C SER A 74 22.57 3.17 10.22
N VAL A 75 22.67 1.86 10.02
CA VAL A 75 21.53 0.93 9.99
C VAL A 75 20.83 0.94 11.34
N LYS A 76 19.52 1.21 11.29
CA LYS A 76 18.63 1.15 12.46
C LYS A 76 17.97 -0.22 12.55
N LYS A 77 17.82 -0.75 13.78
CA LYS A 77 17.12 -2.02 14.01
C LYS A 77 15.65 -1.97 13.58
N SER A 78 15.01 -0.84 13.77
CA SER A 78 13.64 -0.57 13.30
C SER A 78 13.62 0.63 12.37
N ASN A 79 12.78 0.58 11.36
CA ASN A 79 12.61 1.69 10.44
C ASN A 79 11.17 1.76 9.93
N SER A 80 10.79 2.96 9.50
CA SER A 80 9.53 3.25 8.83
C SER A 80 9.80 4.18 7.66
N TYR A 81 9.19 3.91 6.52
CA TYR A 81 9.23 4.82 5.39
C TYR A 81 7.90 4.84 4.63
N VAL A 82 7.65 5.95 3.95
CA VAL A 82 6.46 6.17 3.14
C VAL A 82 6.85 6.26 1.66
N ARG A 83 6.04 5.68 0.80
CA ARG A 83 6.14 5.81 -0.67
C ARG A 83 4.78 6.09 -1.26
N ASN A 84 4.73 6.87 -2.32
CA ASN A 84 3.52 7.04 -3.10
C ASN A 84 3.24 5.77 -3.90
N ILE A 85 1.95 5.48 -4.07
CA ILE A 85 1.45 4.32 -4.81
C ILE A 85 0.45 4.76 -5.86
N TYR A 86 0.15 3.89 -6.78
CA TYR A 86 -0.97 4.00 -7.73
C TYR A 86 -1.60 2.63 -7.94
N GLN A 87 -2.82 2.62 -8.44
CA GLN A 87 -3.54 1.40 -8.76
C GLN A 87 -3.50 1.16 -10.26
N GLU A 88 -3.27 -0.08 -10.64
CA GLU A 88 -3.32 -0.56 -12.02
C GLU A 88 -4.03 -1.92 -12.00
N ASP A 89 -5.27 -1.96 -12.49
CA ASP A 89 -6.16 -3.11 -12.41
C ASP A 89 -6.30 -3.63 -10.95
N GLU A 90 -6.05 -4.92 -10.74
CA GLU A 90 -6.09 -5.59 -9.43
C GLU A 90 -4.77 -5.45 -8.63
N LYS A 91 -3.87 -4.59 -9.08
CA LYS A 91 -2.55 -4.40 -8.48
C LYS A 91 -2.38 -2.99 -7.92
N ILE A 92 -1.57 -2.88 -6.89
CA ILE A 92 -1.12 -1.62 -6.32
C ILE A 92 0.38 -1.58 -6.45
N LEU A 93 0.93 -0.52 -7.06
CA LEU A 93 2.35 -0.35 -7.30
C LEU A 93 2.88 0.91 -6.61
N THR A 94 4.09 0.83 -6.05
CA THR A 94 4.82 2.05 -5.67
C THR A 94 5.28 2.80 -6.93
N LEU A 95 5.52 4.10 -6.80
CA LEU A 95 6.22 4.83 -7.85
C LEU A 95 7.61 4.23 -8.08
N LYS A 96 8.11 4.42 -9.29
CA LYS A 96 9.46 3.98 -9.67
C LYS A 96 10.51 4.57 -8.74
N HIS A 97 11.40 3.73 -8.23
CA HIS A 97 12.51 4.13 -7.38
C HIS A 97 13.83 3.74 -8.03
N GLY A 98 14.63 4.73 -8.37
CA GLY A 98 15.90 4.54 -9.07
C GLY A 98 16.04 5.49 -10.26
N TYR A 99 16.89 5.11 -11.20
CA TYR A 99 17.17 5.87 -12.41
C TYR A 99 16.33 5.36 -13.59
N PRO A 100 16.16 6.14 -14.67
CA PRO A 100 15.34 5.71 -15.82
C PRO A 100 15.71 4.35 -16.40
N GLN A 101 17.01 4.01 -16.42
CA GLN A 101 17.54 2.74 -16.94
C GLN A 101 17.53 1.60 -15.90
N PHE A 102 17.42 1.95 -14.62
CA PHE A 102 17.36 0.98 -13.52
C PHE A 102 16.44 1.49 -12.43
N TYR A 103 15.30 0.86 -12.26
CA TYR A 103 14.38 1.19 -11.17
C TYR A 103 13.73 -0.05 -10.60
N THR A 104 13.21 0.10 -9.39
CA THR A 104 12.43 -0.91 -8.71
C THR A 104 11.06 -0.36 -8.32
N GLN A 105 10.07 -1.24 -8.26
CA GLN A 105 8.73 -0.99 -7.73
C GLN A 105 8.33 -2.12 -6.81
N ILE A 106 7.57 -1.83 -5.77
CA ILE A 106 6.89 -2.85 -4.97
C ILE A 106 5.50 -3.00 -5.55
N LEU A 107 5.09 -4.23 -5.81
CA LEU A 107 3.80 -4.59 -6.36
C LEU A 107 3.04 -5.44 -5.35
N PHE A 108 1.78 -5.09 -5.11
CA PHE A 108 0.86 -5.78 -4.22
C PHE A 108 -0.30 -6.35 -5.03
N GLU A 109 -0.56 -7.65 -4.90
CA GLU A 109 -1.79 -8.26 -5.40
C GLU A 109 -2.88 -8.17 -4.32
N LYS A 110 -4.00 -7.50 -4.65
CA LYS A 110 -5.07 -7.22 -3.67
C LYS A 110 -5.68 -8.48 -3.08
N ASP A 111 -5.93 -9.48 -3.91
CA ASP A 111 -6.68 -10.68 -3.50
C ASP A 111 -5.83 -11.71 -2.77
N LYS A 112 -4.55 -11.81 -3.14
CA LYS A 112 -3.64 -12.83 -2.62
C LYS A 112 -2.79 -12.36 -1.45
N HIS A 113 -2.74 -11.05 -1.22
CA HIS A 113 -1.84 -10.39 -0.26
C HIS A 113 -0.36 -10.73 -0.49
N ASP A 114 -0.03 -11.03 -1.73
CA ASP A 114 1.32 -11.29 -2.18
C ASP A 114 2.03 -9.98 -2.51
N ILE A 115 3.31 -9.94 -2.17
CA ILE A 115 4.17 -8.80 -2.44
C ILE A 115 5.30 -9.24 -3.36
N PHE A 116 5.50 -8.47 -4.41
CA PHE A 116 6.56 -8.70 -5.39
C PHE A 116 7.46 -7.47 -5.48
N ILE A 117 8.71 -7.69 -5.86
CA ILE A 117 9.57 -6.64 -6.41
C ILE A 117 9.59 -6.80 -7.93
N LYS A 118 9.25 -5.71 -8.61
CA LYS A 118 9.49 -5.51 -10.03
C LYS A 118 10.78 -4.72 -10.17
N ALA A 119 11.76 -5.26 -10.85
CA ALA A 119 13.00 -4.58 -11.18
C ALA A 119 13.11 -4.45 -12.70
N VAL A 120 13.54 -3.30 -13.18
CA VAL A 120 13.78 -3.03 -14.60
C VAL A 120 15.23 -2.57 -14.76
N LEU A 121 15.95 -3.21 -15.66
CA LEU A 121 17.32 -2.87 -16.03
C LEU A 121 17.43 -2.85 -17.54
N ASN A 122 17.72 -1.68 -18.13
CA ASN A 122 17.83 -1.49 -19.59
C ASN A 122 16.67 -2.13 -20.35
N ASP A 123 15.43 -1.80 -19.96
CA ASP A 123 14.17 -2.32 -20.52
C ASP A 123 13.91 -3.82 -20.29
N VAL A 124 14.79 -4.52 -19.61
CA VAL A 124 14.55 -5.90 -19.17
C VAL A 124 13.86 -5.90 -17.81
N GLU A 125 12.65 -6.46 -17.79
CA GLU A 125 11.82 -6.55 -16.58
C GLU A 125 12.00 -7.90 -15.90
N SER A 126 12.12 -7.89 -14.59
CA SER A 126 12.04 -9.07 -13.74
C SER A 126 11.07 -8.84 -12.58
N ILE A 127 10.25 -9.84 -12.28
CA ILE A 127 9.31 -9.82 -11.17
C ILE A 127 9.60 -11.00 -10.25
N SER A 128 9.83 -10.71 -8.98
CA SER A 128 10.12 -11.72 -7.97
C SER A 128 9.20 -11.57 -6.77
N LYS A 129 8.53 -12.65 -6.38
CA LYS A 129 7.76 -12.69 -5.14
C LYS A 129 8.69 -12.63 -3.95
N ILE A 130 8.47 -11.67 -3.06
CA ILE A 130 9.29 -11.46 -1.86
C ILE A 130 8.59 -11.87 -0.58
N SER A 131 7.26 -11.83 -0.55
CA SER A 131 6.51 -12.09 0.67
C SER A 131 5.06 -12.47 0.39
N THR A 132 4.46 -13.22 1.30
CA THR A 132 3.01 -13.37 1.45
C THR A 132 2.63 -12.84 2.82
N CYS A 133 1.61 -12.00 2.88
CA CYS A 133 1.18 -11.37 4.13
C CYS A 133 -0.18 -11.89 4.58
N LYS A 134 -0.45 -11.76 5.88
CA LYS A 134 -1.81 -11.88 6.41
C LYS A 134 -2.47 -10.52 6.39
N LYS A 135 -3.70 -10.43 5.88
CA LYS A 135 -4.49 -9.21 5.94
C LYS A 135 -4.97 -9.04 7.38
N LYS A 136 -4.73 -7.87 7.99
CA LYS A 136 -5.50 -7.46 9.17
C LYS A 136 -6.84 -6.91 8.71
N GLU A 137 -7.90 -7.27 9.41
CA GLU A 137 -9.23 -6.71 9.17
C GLU A 137 -9.21 -5.18 9.27
N LYS A 138 -10.07 -4.55 8.45
CA LYS A 138 -10.22 -3.10 8.38
C LYS A 138 -10.36 -2.50 9.78
N PHE A 139 -9.56 -1.51 10.10
CA PHE A 139 -9.90 -0.58 11.17
C PHE A 139 -11.02 0.33 10.63
N ASP A 140 -12.26 0.05 10.98
CA ASP A 140 -13.30 1.05 10.94
C ASP A 140 -12.94 2.13 11.96
N GLN A 141 -12.33 3.21 11.50
CA GLN A 141 -12.28 4.43 12.28
C GLN A 141 -13.71 4.99 12.33
N GLN A 142 -14.47 4.57 13.34
CA GLN A 142 -15.61 5.33 13.81
C GLN A 142 -15.07 6.63 14.43
N SER A 143 -15.18 7.70 13.68
CA SER A 143 -15.11 9.06 14.21
C SER A 143 -16.53 9.57 14.42
#